data_54524be5434f74205debd9c88e98b307
#
_entry.id   54524be5434f74205debd9c88e98b307
#
_cell.length_a   1.000
_cell.length_b   1.000
_cell.length_c   1.000
_cell.angle_alpha   90.00
_cell.angle_beta   90.00
_cell.angle_gamma   90.00
#
_symmetry.space_group_name_H-M   'P 1'
#
loop_
_entity.id
_entity.type
_entity.pdbx_description
1 polymer ?
#
loop_
_entity_poly.entity_id
_entity_poly.type
_entity_poly.pdbx_seq_one_letter_code
_entity_poly.pdbx_strand_id
1 'polypeptide(L)'
;MHHAIETAMRRALHTYWRFARGLTLGVRALVIDEARQVFLVNHTYVRGWHLPGGGVEPGETLLAALARELAEEGNLELTAPPRLHGIFFNGRISRRDHVACFVVDAFHANAPFAPNREIAAARFFPLDDLPGDTTAGTRARIAEVLFGVPISERW
;
A
#
# COMPACT_ATOMS: atom_id res chain seq x y z
N MET A 1 -41.32 13.81 -15.14
CA MET A 1 -40.58 15.05 -14.81
C MET A 1 -39.82 14.94 -13.49
N HIS A 2 -40.36 14.39 -12.39
CA HIS A 2 -39.68 14.22 -11.09
C HIS A 2 -38.42 13.34 -11.20
N HIS A 3 -38.45 12.21 -11.89
CA HIS A 3 -37.30 11.28 -12.02
C HIS A 3 -36.08 11.89 -12.73
N ALA A 4 -36.31 12.79 -13.70
CA ALA A 4 -35.22 13.46 -14.42
C ALA A 4 -34.52 14.51 -13.52
N ILE A 5 -35.33 15.23 -12.71
CA ILE A 5 -34.82 16.23 -11.75
C ILE A 5 -34.00 15.56 -10.65
N GLU A 6 -34.50 14.47 -10.08
CA GLU A 6 -33.76 13.68 -9.08
C GLU A 6 -32.43 13.15 -9.61
N THR A 7 -32.42 12.64 -10.85
CA THR A 7 -31.21 12.14 -11.50
C THR A 7 -30.20 13.25 -11.75
N ALA A 8 -30.65 14.42 -12.21
CA ALA A 8 -29.80 15.58 -12.44
C ALA A 8 -29.20 16.12 -11.12
N MET A 9 -30.04 16.22 -10.08
CA MET A 9 -29.62 16.69 -8.75
C MET A 9 -28.61 15.69 -8.12
N ARG A 10 -28.85 14.40 -8.25
CA ARG A 10 -27.91 13.36 -7.77
C ARG A 10 -26.58 13.45 -8.51
N ARG A 11 -26.57 13.65 -9.83
CA ARG A 11 -25.34 13.85 -10.62
C ARG A 11 -24.57 15.11 -10.19
N ALA A 12 -25.27 16.22 -9.98
CA ALA A 12 -24.67 17.47 -9.51
C ALA A 12 -24.05 17.31 -8.11
N LEU A 13 -24.75 16.66 -7.18
CA LEU A 13 -24.24 16.33 -5.85
C LEU A 13 -23.02 15.40 -5.91
N HIS A 14 -23.05 14.36 -6.75
CA HIS A 14 -21.89 13.47 -6.94
C HIS A 14 -20.68 14.23 -7.49
N THR A 15 -20.88 15.12 -8.44
CA THR A 15 -19.80 15.97 -8.99
C THR A 15 -19.24 16.89 -7.92
N TYR A 16 -20.10 17.56 -7.17
CA TYR A 16 -19.69 18.40 -6.04
C TYR A 16 -18.89 17.62 -4.99
N TRP A 17 -19.38 16.45 -4.53
CA TRP A 17 -18.68 15.63 -3.55
C TRP A 17 -17.35 15.10 -4.05
N ARG A 18 -17.23 14.80 -5.33
CA ARG A 18 -15.97 14.37 -5.95
C ARG A 18 -14.87 15.42 -5.83
N PHE A 19 -15.22 16.72 -5.91
CA PHE A 19 -14.25 17.81 -5.73
C PHE A 19 -14.09 18.21 -4.25
N ALA A 20 -15.17 18.29 -3.51
CA ALA A 20 -15.17 18.74 -2.12
C ALA A 20 -14.56 17.69 -1.15
N ARG A 21 -14.78 16.39 -1.42
CA ARG A 21 -14.33 15.25 -0.58
C ARG A 21 -13.41 14.30 -1.31
N GLY A 22 -12.72 14.76 -2.37
CA GLY A 22 -11.73 13.93 -3.08
C GLY A 22 -10.63 13.46 -2.13
N LEU A 23 -10.47 12.16 -1.99
CA LEU A 23 -9.39 11.51 -1.25
C LEU A 23 -8.52 10.74 -2.24
N THR A 24 -7.24 10.59 -1.92
CA THR A 24 -6.35 9.62 -2.54
C THR A 24 -6.22 8.41 -1.64
N LEU A 25 -6.13 7.26 -2.24
CA LEU A 25 -5.99 5.99 -1.53
C LEU A 25 -4.83 5.20 -2.13
N GLY A 26 -3.92 4.79 -1.28
CA GLY A 26 -2.83 3.90 -1.64
C GLY A 26 -2.98 2.55 -0.95
N VAL A 27 -2.26 1.55 -1.45
CA VAL A 27 -2.11 0.24 -0.84
C VAL A 27 -0.66 -0.03 -0.50
N ARG A 28 -0.39 -0.72 0.60
CA ARG A 28 0.92 -1.20 0.99
C ARG A 28 0.82 -2.64 1.50
N ALA A 29 1.82 -3.46 1.17
CA ALA A 29 1.91 -4.83 1.63
C ALA A 29 3.05 -5.01 2.63
N LEU A 30 2.77 -5.48 3.83
CA LEU A 30 3.75 -6.10 4.69
C LEU A 30 3.84 -7.58 4.29
N VAL A 31 4.79 -7.88 3.40
CA VAL A 31 5.05 -9.24 2.92
C VAL A 31 6.04 -9.90 3.86
N ILE A 32 5.67 -11.07 4.38
CA ILE A 32 6.46 -11.82 5.36
C ILE A 32 6.66 -13.23 4.83
N ASP A 33 7.92 -13.66 4.69
CA ASP A 33 8.25 -15.01 4.27
C ASP A 33 8.25 -16.02 5.43
N GLU A 34 8.48 -17.31 5.10
CA GLU A 34 8.53 -18.41 6.07
C GLU A 34 9.69 -18.24 7.08
N ALA A 35 10.76 -17.56 6.70
CA ALA A 35 11.89 -17.23 7.57
C ALA A 35 11.65 -15.99 8.44
N ARG A 36 10.41 -15.43 8.42
CA ARG A 36 10.02 -14.19 9.11
C ARG A 36 10.82 -12.95 8.67
N GLN A 37 11.28 -12.94 7.43
CA GLN A 37 11.87 -11.77 6.80
C GLN A 37 10.79 -10.92 6.17
N VAL A 38 11.03 -9.60 6.07
CA VAL A 38 10.10 -8.66 5.46
C VAL A 38 10.64 -8.17 4.11
N PHE A 39 9.76 -8.14 3.11
CA PHE A 39 10.09 -7.64 1.79
C PHE A 39 9.99 -6.13 1.75
N LEU A 40 11.08 -5.47 1.36
CA LEU A 40 11.15 -4.02 1.23
C LEU A 40 11.62 -3.63 -0.16
N VAL A 41 11.18 -2.44 -0.58
CA VAL A 41 11.55 -1.82 -1.85
C VAL A 41 12.26 -0.48 -1.62
N ASN A 42 13.22 -0.17 -2.47
CA ASN A 42 13.91 1.11 -2.51
C ASN A 42 13.64 1.76 -3.87
N HIS A 43 12.94 2.89 -3.85
CA HIS A 43 12.58 3.63 -5.06
C HIS A 43 13.74 4.51 -5.55
N THR A 44 13.80 4.76 -6.86
CA THR A 44 14.82 5.64 -7.45
C THR A 44 14.59 7.12 -7.14
N TYR A 45 13.36 7.53 -6.82
CA TYR A 45 12.91 8.92 -6.66
C TYR A 45 12.54 9.30 -5.22
N VAL A 46 12.46 8.33 -4.28
CA VAL A 46 12.18 8.56 -2.86
C VAL A 46 13.21 7.81 -2.02
N ARG A 47 13.78 8.50 -1.04
CA ARG A 47 14.79 7.90 -0.15
C ARG A 47 14.18 6.90 0.82
N GLY A 48 14.96 5.89 1.14
CA GLY A 48 14.70 4.90 2.18
C GLY A 48 14.01 3.64 1.66
N TRP A 49 13.88 2.68 2.55
CA TRP A 49 13.21 1.42 2.28
C TRP A 49 11.77 1.47 2.74
N HIS A 50 10.88 1.03 1.87
CA HIS A 50 9.44 1.11 2.01
C HIS A 50 8.80 -0.27 1.92
N LEU A 51 7.59 -0.40 2.45
CA LEU A 51 6.71 -1.51 2.05
C LEU A 51 6.33 -1.35 0.57
N PRO A 52 6.28 -2.45 -0.22
CA PRO A 52 5.83 -2.41 -1.60
C PRO A 52 4.37 -1.94 -1.69
N GLY A 53 4.04 -1.25 -2.78
CA GLY A 53 2.69 -0.77 -3.06
C GLY A 53 2.67 0.65 -3.59
N GLY A 54 1.52 1.09 -4.08
CA GLY A 54 1.31 2.37 -4.74
C GLY A 54 -0.13 2.86 -4.67
N GLY A 55 -0.49 3.71 -5.62
CA GLY A 55 -1.83 4.29 -5.71
C GLY A 55 -2.88 3.30 -6.20
N VAL A 56 -4.12 3.48 -5.75
CA VAL A 56 -5.29 2.78 -6.28
C VAL A 56 -5.85 3.58 -7.45
N GLU A 57 -5.92 2.97 -8.62
CA GLU A 57 -6.43 3.61 -9.83
C GLU A 57 -7.97 3.68 -9.85
N PRO A 58 -8.56 4.67 -10.55
CA PRO A 58 -10.00 4.75 -10.70
C PRO A 58 -10.60 3.47 -11.32
N GLY A 59 -11.55 2.85 -10.62
CA GLY A 59 -12.19 1.60 -11.03
C GLY A 59 -11.45 0.33 -10.58
N GLU A 60 -10.30 0.46 -9.93
CA GLU A 60 -9.52 -0.63 -9.38
C GLU A 60 -9.99 -0.95 -7.95
N THR A 61 -9.99 -2.22 -7.57
CA THR A 61 -10.18 -2.60 -6.16
C THR A 61 -8.85 -2.53 -5.40
N LEU A 62 -8.91 -2.41 -4.07
CA LEU A 62 -7.68 -2.42 -3.24
C LEU A 62 -6.83 -3.68 -3.46
N LEU A 63 -7.48 -4.84 -3.61
CA LEU A 63 -6.77 -6.11 -3.83
C LEU A 63 -6.16 -6.20 -5.22
N ALA A 64 -6.82 -5.65 -6.25
CA ALA A 64 -6.27 -5.59 -7.60
C ALA A 64 -5.04 -4.66 -7.65
N ALA A 65 -5.13 -3.47 -7.02
CA ALA A 65 -4.01 -2.55 -6.88
C ALA A 65 -2.83 -3.21 -6.15
N LEU A 66 -3.10 -3.89 -5.03
CA LEU A 66 -2.07 -4.56 -4.25
C LEU A 66 -1.36 -5.65 -5.06
N ALA A 67 -2.12 -6.48 -5.79
CA ALA A 67 -1.57 -7.55 -6.62
C ALA A 67 -0.72 -6.99 -7.78
N ARG A 68 -1.17 -5.93 -8.43
CA ARG A 68 -0.43 -5.23 -9.48
C ARG A 68 0.89 -4.69 -8.96
N GLU A 69 0.87 -3.96 -7.84
CA GLU A 69 2.07 -3.37 -7.24
C GLU A 69 3.08 -4.44 -6.79
N LEU A 70 2.62 -5.53 -6.19
CA LEU A 70 3.51 -6.63 -5.79
C LEU A 70 4.19 -7.29 -6.99
N ALA A 71 3.47 -7.44 -8.10
CA ALA A 71 4.03 -7.97 -9.34
C ALA A 71 5.06 -7.00 -9.95
N GLU A 72 4.75 -5.71 -10.00
CA GLU A 72 5.59 -4.67 -10.61
C GLU A 72 6.86 -4.38 -9.80
N GLU A 73 6.74 -4.29 -8.46
CA GLU A 73 7.83 -3.90 -7.57
C GLU A 73 8.65 -5.08 -7.02
N GLY A 74 8.12 -6.31 -7.07
CA GLY A 74 8.75 -7.45 -6.43
C GLY A 74 8.71 -8.77 -7.18
N ASN A 75 8.06 -8.86 -8.34
CA ASN A 75 7.73 -10.12 -9.03
C ASN A 75 7.01 -11.12 -8.10
N LEU A 76 6.19 -10.61 -7.18
CA LEU A 76 5.45 -11.40 -6.20
C LEU A 76 4.00 -11.56 -6.66
N GLU A 77 3.48 -12.79 -6.55
CA GLU A 77 2.10 -13.14 -6.87
C GLU A 77 1.38 -13.64 -5.63
N LEU A 78 0.21 -13.09 -5.33
CA LEU A 78 -0.62 -13.54 -4.21
C LEU A 78 -1.17 -14.95 -4.48
N THR A 79 -0.99 -15.87 -3.54
CA THR A 79 -1.53 -17.24 -3.61
C THR A 79 -2.75 -17.46 -2.72
N ALA A 80 -3.03 -16.50 -1.82
CA ALA A 80 -4.25 -16.45 -1.01
C ALA A 80 -4.64 -14.99 -0.73
N PRO A 81 -5.90 -14.72 -0.32
CA PRO A 81 -6.33 -13.36 0.03
C PRO A 81 -5.50 -12.79 1.18
N PRO A 82 -4.92 -11.59 1.03
CA PRO A 82 -4.17 -10.93 2.09
C PRO A 82 -5.11 -10.41 3.18
N ARG A 83 -4.59 -10.26 4.40
CA ARG A 83 -5.34 -9.73 5.54
C ARG A 83 -5.16 -8.21 5.64
N LEU A 84 -6.26 -7.46 5.64
CA LEU A 84 -6.21 -6.02 5.93
C LEU A 84 -5.72 -5.81 7.38
N HIS A 85 -4.63 -5.07 7.54
CA HIS A 85 -4.10 -4.64 8.83
C HIS A 85 -4.79 -3.37 9.33
N GLY A 86 -4.89 -2.37 8.46
CA GLY A 86 -5.54 -1.11 8.78
C GLY A 86 -5.54 -0.12 7.62
N ILE A 87 -6.27 0.98 7.83
CA ILE A 87 -6.28 2.14 6.93
C ILE A 87 -5.74 3.34 7.73
N PHE A 88 -4.73 4.01 7.19
CA PHE A 88 -3.94 5.01 7.88
C PHE A 88 -4.03 6.36 7.18
N PHE A 89 -4.21 7.43 7.95
CA PHE A 89 -4.11 8.78 7.42
C PHE A 89 -2.65 9.13 7.13
N ASN A 90 -2.33 9.45 5.88
CA ASN A 90 -0.97 9.78 5.44
C ASN A 90 -0.79 11.30 5.27
N GLY A 91 -0.99 12.03 6.32
CA GLY A 91 -0.94 13.49 6.34
C GLY A 91 0.41 14.11 5.97
N ARG A 92 1.49 13.31 5.92
CA ARG A 92 2.81 13.77 5.45
C ARG A 92 2.85 13.97 3.95
N ILE A 93 2.11 13.17 3.19
CA ILE A 93 2.00 13.30 1.74
C ILE A 93 0.91 14.30 1.38
N SER A 94 -0.29 14.15 1.94
CA SER A 94 -1.40 15.04 1.68
C SER A 94 -2.46 14.94 2.78
N ARG A 95 -3.14 16.05 3.06
CA ARG A 95 -4.33 16.08 3.94
C ARG A 95 -5.51 15.25 3.41
N ARG A 96 -5.37 14.67 2.23
CA ARG A 96 -6.39 13.85 1.56
C ARG A 96 -5.94 12.41 1.35
N ASP A 97 -4.73 12.06 1.79
CA ASP A 97 -4.14 10.75 1.49
C ASP A 97 -4.37 9.74 2.61
N HIS A 98 -4.76 8.54 2.20
CA HIS A 98 -4.90 7.38 3.07
C HIS A 98 -4.21 6.17 2.46
N VAL A 99 -3.72 5.30 3.31
CA VAL A 99 -3.02 4.07 2.93
C VAL A 99 -3.69 2.88 3.59
N ALA A 100 -4.15 1.94 2.78
CA ALA A 100 -4.58 0.62 3.24
C ALA A 100 -3.37 -0.32 3.30
N CYS A 101 -3.02 -0.79 4.48
CA CYS A 101 -1.92 -1.73 4.68
C CYS A 101 -2.45 -3.15 4.86
N PHE A 102 -1.88 -4.08 4.08
CA PHE A 102 -2.22 -5.50 4.13
C PHE A 102 -1.04 -6.32 4.61
N VAL A 103 -1.30 -7.40 5.33
CA VAL A 103 -0.33 -8.44 5.64
C VAL A 103 -0.45 -9.54 4.60
N VAL A 104 0.68 -9.90 4.01
CA VAL A 104 0.82 -10.92 2.96
C VAL A 104 1.80 -11.97 3.44
N ASP A 105 1.33 -13.18 3.68
CA ASP A 105 2.11 -14.34 4.09
C ASP A 105 1.97 -15.53 3.13
N ALA A 106 1.08 -15.40 2.13
CA ALA A 106 0.85 -16.39 1.09
C ALA A 106 1.10 -15.78 -0.29
N PHE A 107 2.26 -16.05 -0.85
CA PHE A 107 2.69 -15.54 -2.14
C PHE A 107 3.66 -16.49 -2.83
N HIS A 108 3.84 -16.28 -4.12
CA HIS A 108 4.88 -16.93 -4.94
C HIS A 108 5.83 -15.87 -5.49
N ALA A 109 7.13 -16.13 -5.41
CA ALA A 109 8.15 -15.30 -6.05
C ALA A 109 8.51 -15.90 -7.41
N ASN A 110 8.09 -15.24 -8.50
CA ASN A 110 8.28 -15.79 -9.85
C ASN A 110 9.74 -15.75 -10.32
N ALA A 111 10.48 -14.71 -9.94
CA ALA A 111 11.89 -14.55 -10.26
C ALA A 111 12.53 -13.55 -9.28
N PRO A 112 13.87 -13.56 -9.13
CA PRO A 112 14.57 -12.48 -8.44
C PRO A 112 14.22 -11.13 -9.08
N PHE A 113 14.01 -10.11 -8.25
CA PHE A 113 13.73 -8.77 -8.74
C PHE A 113 14.96 -8.20 -9.48
N ALA A 114 14.73 -7.60 -10.65
CA ALA A 114 15.74 -6.84 -11.37
C ALA A 114 15.43 -5.33 -11.30
N PRO A 115 16.41 -4.47 -10.97
CA PRO A 115 16.22 -3.02 -10.92
C PRO A 115 15.61 -2.47 -12.20
N ASN A 116 14.71 -1.48 -12.06
CA ASN A 116 14.06 -0.80 -13.17
C ASN A 116 14.10 0.72 -12.98
N ARG A 117 13.31 1.46 -13.76
CA ARG A 117 13.31 2.94 -13.68
C ARG A 117 12.73 3.47 -12.37
N GLU A 118 11.86 2.71 -11.71
CA GLU A 118 11.14 3.13 -10.51
C GLU A 118 11.73 2.54 -9.24
N ILE A 119 12.16 1.26 -9.31
CA ILE A 119 12.68 0.50 -8.18
C ILE A 119 14.18 0.22 -8.37
N ALA A 120 14.99 0.81 -7.50
CA ALA A 120 16.43 0.61 -7.47
C ALA A 120 16.82 -0.76 -6.88
N ALA A 121 16.08 -1.23 -5.88
CA ALA A 121 16.31 -2.52 -5.24
C ALA A 121 15.03 -3.01 -4.54
N ALA A 122 14.83 -4.33 -4.51
CA ALA A 122 13.76 -4.97 -3.78
C ALA A 122 14.23 -6.34 -3.28
N ARG A 123 14.07 -6.62 -1.97
CA ARG A 123 14.49 -7.89 -1.37
C ARG A 123 13.92 -8.09 0.03
N PHE A 124 14.06 -9.30 0.54
CA PHE A 124 13.75 -9.65 1.92
C PHE A 124 14.88 -9.25 2.87
N PHE A 125 14.49 -8.82 4.08
CA PHE A 125 15.39 -8.46 5.17
C PHE A 125 14.98 -9.14 6.46
N PRO A 126 15.94 -9.66 7.25
CA PRO A 126 15.69 -10.09 8.61
C PRO A 126 15.20 -8.94 9.48
N LEU A 127 14.35 -9.22 10.45
CA LEU A 127 13.76 -8.18 11.31
C LEU A 127 14.79 -7.46 12.20
N ASP A 128 15.88 -8.15 12.53
CA ASP A 128 17.01 -7.64 13.33
C ASP A 128 18.08 -6.94 12.48
N ASP A 129 17.96 -6.99 11.15
CA ASP A 129 18.90 -6.36 10.21
C ASP A 129 18.17 -5.54 9.13
N LEU A 130 17.20 -4.75 9.56
CA LEU A 130 16.52 -3.81 8.67
C LEU A 130 17.47 -2.67 8.27
N PRO A 131 17.47 -2.23 6.99
CA PRO A 131 18.26 -1.07 6.56
C PRO A 131 18.07 0.14 7.48
N GLY A 132 19.15 0.86 7.77
CA GLY A 132 19.11 2.00 8.68
C GLY A 132 18.15 3.11 8.26
N ASP A 133 17.99 3.28 6.94
CA ASP A 133 17.08 4.24 6.31
C ASP A 133 15.68 3.69 6.00
N THR A 134 15.30 2.53 6.60
CA THR A 134 13.90 2.06 6.57
C THR A 134 12.98 3.12 7.17
N THR A 135 11.94 3.50 6.42
CA THR A 135 11.06 4.63 6.78
C THR A 135 10.30 4.38 8.08
N ALA A 136 9.97 5.47 8.78
CA ALA A 136 9.23 5.40 10.04
C ALA A 136 7.87 4.71 9.89
N GLY A 137 7.14 4.96 8.79
CA GLY A 137 5.87 4.29 8.50
C GLY A 137 6.05 2.79 8.33
N THR A 138 7.06 2.35 7.59
CA THR A 138 7.41 0.95 7.42
C THR A 138 7.72 0.28 8.77
N ARG A 139 8.60 0.89 9.58
CA ARG A 139 8.95 0.36 10.91
C ARG A 139 7.76 0.27 11.84
N ALA A 140 6.86 1.26 11.81
CA ALA A 140 5.64 1.25 12.61
C ALA A 140 4.73 0.07 12.24
N ARG A 141 4.49 -0.19 10.97
CA ARG A 141 3.65 -1.33 10.51
C ARG A 141 4.28 -2.66 10.89
N ILE A 142 5.59 -2.81 10.75
CA ILE A 142 6.32 -4.00 11.20
C ILE A 142 6.11 -4.21 12.71
N ALA A 143 6.28 -3.15 13.51
CA ALA A 143 6.14 -3.23 14.96
C ALA A 143 4.71 -3.60 15.41
N GLU A 144 3.70 -3.02 14.76
CA GLU A 144 2.29 -3.32 15.04
C GLU A 144 1.93 -4.78 14.74
N VAL A 145 2.36 -5.28 13.58
CA VAL A 145 1.99 -6.63 13.11
C VAL A 145 2.79 -7.72 13.82
N LEU A 146 4.09 -7.51 14.02
CA LEU A 146 4.99 -8.58 14.47
C LEU A 146 5.35 -8.51 15.96
N PHE A 147 5.21 -7.34 16.59
CA PHE A 147 5.58 -7.13 17.99
C PHE A 147 4.42 -6.68 18.88
N GLY A 148 3.18 -6.60 18.32
CA GLY A 148 1.98 -6.28 19.08
C GLY A 148 1.91 -4.83 19.60
N VAL A 149 2.65 -3.91 19.00
CA VAL A 149 2.51 -2.48 19.29
C VAL A 149 1.10 -2.02 18.91
N PRO A 150 0.44 -1.17 19.69
CA PRO A 150 -0.89 -0.66 19.35
C PRO A 150 -0.93 0.01 17.97
N ILE A 151 -1.98 -0.28 17.21
CA ILE A 151 -2.16 0.24 15.84
C ILE A 151 -2.36 1.76 15.91
N SER A 152 -1.58 2.49 15.12
CA SER A 152 -1.72 3.93 14.92
C SER A 152 -2.89 4.24 13.97
N GLU A 153 -3.45 5.44 14.06
CA GLU A 153 -4.35 5.97 13.03
C GLU A 153 -3.59 6.63 11.85
N ARG A 154 -2.27 6.83 12.01
CA ARG A 154 -1.41 7.56 11.07
C ARG A 154 -0.33 6.66 10.50
N TRP A 155 -0.02 6.94 9.22
CA TRP A 155 1.08 6.26 8.52
C TRP A 155 2.46 6.65 9.03
#